data_aae22986e3bb6bf734d9f4ea4844f576
#
_entry.id   aae22986e3bb6bf734d9f4ea4844f576
#
_cell.length_a   1.000
_cell.length_b   1.000
_cell.length_c   1.000
_cell.angle_alpha   90.00
_cell.angle_beta   90.00
_cell.angle_gamma   90.00
#
_symmetry.space_group_name_H-M   'P 1'
#
loop_
_entity.id
_entity.type
_entity.pdbx_description
1 polymer ?
#
loop_
_entity_poly.entity_id
_entity_poly.type
_entity_poly.pdbx_seq_one_letter_code
_entity_poly.pdbx_strand_id
1 'polypeptide(L)'
;MGAPVRTRHGDAAWEIPEDWESLRRGGPGPFVTWELARRPDGRVVEFSSRRQRKGLGPRPVAAADGHPPGAGTPARRARRRAVRWAPRLLGWWIAVLFMIGSACFAGAAVPGLALVAPASVLGAVFFTGSLFFTSAAYLQYVQSINAAGAPGGRPGRRLLAWQPGRIDWWACAIQLAGTVWFNINTFDALRVGLTTRQQNLRIWTPDMIGSACFLVASWLALAEVCHGRWCVRRGDVSWSIAAINLLGSVFFGLAALAAFVRPATGDLLSASIANGGTFLGALCFFWGARLLLIELASAADTAATRGG
;
A
#
# COMPACT_ATOMS: atom_id res chain seq x y z
N MET A 1 41.78 -14.55 -8.15
CA MET A 1 41.28 -13.46 -9.00
C MET A 1 39.95 -13.90 -9.59
N GLY A 2 38.83 -13.61 -8.92
CA GLY A 2 37.50 -13.91 -9.41
C GLY A 2 37.01 -12.76 -10.28
N ALA A 3 36.54 -13.05 -11.49
CA ALA A 3 36.00 -12.07 -12.41
C ALA A 3 34.80 -11.34 -11.76
N PRO A 4 34.64 -10.02 -11.97
CA PRO A 4 33.47 -9.29 -11.46
C PRO A 4 32.22 -9.87 -12.12
N VAL A 5 31.28 -10.32 -11.29
CA VAL A 5 29.94 -10.75 -11.73
C VAL A 5 29.27 -9.51 -12.34
N ARG A 6 29.21 -9.44 -13.67
CA ARG A 6 28.38 -8.46 -14.38
C ARG A 6 26.92 -8.74 -14.01
N THR A 7 26.41 -8.00 -13.04
CA THR A 7 25.00 -8.03 -12.67
C THR A 7 24.18 -7.38 -13.79
N ARG A 8 23.20 -8.10 -14.31
CA ARG A 8 22.17 -7.56 -15.22
C ARG A 8 21.49 -6.39 -14.52
N HIS A 9 21.65 -5.19 -15.07
CA HIS A 9 21.11 -3.91 -14.56
C HIS A 9 19.60 -3.77 -14.77
N GLY A 10 18.79 -4.77 -14.44
CA GLY A 10 17.36 -4.76 -14.78
C GLY A 10 16.36 -4.89 -13.62
N ASP A 11 16.79 -5.39 -12.48
CA ASP A 11 15.84 -5.94 -11.49
C ASP A 11 15.70 -5.12 -10.19
N ALA A 12 16.48 -4.07 -9.99
CA ALA A 12 16.39 -3.20 -8.84
C ALA A 12 15.60 -1.91 -9.12
N ALA A 13 14.96 -1.35 -8.08
CA ALA A 13 14.24 -0.08 -8.17
C ALA A 13 15.16 1.16 -8.21
N TRP A 14 16.48 0.94 -8.19
CA TRP A 14 17.53 1.97 -8.15
C TRP A 14 18.74 1.55 -8.97
N GLU A 15 19.53 2.52 -9.37
CA GLU A 15 20.85 2.33 -9.94
C GLU A 15 21.90 2.74 -8.91
N ILE A 16 22.91 1.88 -8.69
CA ILE A 16 24.05 2.21 -7.88
C ILE A 16 25.04 2.99 -8.78
N PRO A 17 25.62 4.13 -8.32
CA PRO A 17 26.68 4.82 -9.04
C PRO A 17 27.82 3.88 -9.41
N GLU A 18 28.43 4.05 -10.58
CA GLU A 18 29.46 3.15 -11.10
C GLU A 18 30.72 3.07 -10.20
N ASP A 19 30.97 4.13 -9.44
CA ASP A 19 32.07 4.24 -8.47
C ASP A 19 31.75 3.58 -7.11
N TRP A 20 30.56 2.99 -6.93
CA TRP A 20 30.19 2.33 -5.69
C TRP A 20 30.22 0.80 -5.85
N GLU A 21 30.68 0.12 -4.81
CA GLU A 21 30.74 -1.34 -4.76
C GLU A 21 29.46 -1.94 -4.17
N SER A 22 28.75 -2.78 -4.95
CA SER A 22 27.63 -3.58 -4.42
C SER A 22 28.19 -4.72 -3.56
N LEU A 23 27.85 -4.71 -2.28
CA LEU A 23 28.32 -5.72 -1.32
C LEU A 23 27.37 -6.89 -1.20
N ARG A 24 26.07 -6.60 -1.07
CA ARG A 24 25.05 -7.63 -0.85
C ARG A 24 23.69 -7.10 -1.25
N ARG A 25 22.88 -7.95 -1.88
CA ARG A 25 21.49 -7.62 -2.25
C ARG A 25 20.57 -8.79 -1.95
N GLY A 26 19.25 -8.52 -1.80
CA GLY A 26 18.27 -9.57 -1.54
C GLY A 26 16.84 -9.08 -1.64
N GLY A 27 15.91 -10.04 -1.54
CA GLY A 27 14.48 -9.80 -1.60
C GLY A 27 13.69 -11.11 -1.77
N PRO A 28 12.35 -11.05 -1.80
CA PRO A 28 11.50 -12.21 -1.96
C PRO A 28 11.49 -12.69 -3.42
N GLY A 29 11.80 -13.98 -3.65
CA GLY A 29 11.77 -14.60 -4.98
C GLY A 29 12.70 -13.92 -5.98
N PRO A 30 12.19 -13.50 -7.16
CA PRO A 30 13.01 -12.86 -8.19
C PRO A 30 13.25 -11.36 -7.93
N PHE A 31 12.64 -10.77 -6.91
CA PHE A 31 12.67 -9.33 -6.67
C PHE A 31 13.83 -8.91 -5.78
N VAL A 32 14.47 -7.78 -6.13
CA VAL A 32 15.46 -7.11 -5.26
C VAL A 32 14.75 -5.98 -4.50
N THR A 33 14.69 -6.12 -3.17
CA THR A 33 14.03 -5.14 -2.30
C THR A 33 14.98 -4.35 -1.42
N TRP A 34 16.24 -4.80 -1.30
CA TRP A 34 17.29 -4.11 -0.57
C TRP A 34 18.68 -4.41 -1.17
N GLU A 35 19.60 -3.51 -0.97
CA GLU A 35 20.99 -3.65 -1.40
C GLU A 35 21.92 -2.83 -0.50
N LEU A 36 23.02 -3.42 -0.09
CA LEU A 36 24.12 -2.75 0.60
C LEU A 36 25.19 -2.37 -0.42
N ALA A 37 25.55 -1.11 -0.43
CA ALA A 37 26.62 -0.61 -1.28
C ALA A 37 27.65 0.16 -0.44
N ARG A 38 28.93 0.01 -0.82
CA ARG A 38 30.05 0.77 -0.25
C ARG A 38 30.35 1.97 -1.15
N ARG A 39 30.41 3.13 -0.55
CA ARG A 39 30.83 4.37 -1.21
C ARG A 39 32.34 4.42 -1.38
N PRO A 40 32.89 5.27 -2.28
CA PRO A 40 34.33 5.50 -2.40
C PRO A 40 34.97 5.98 -1.09
N ASP A 41 34.21 6.68 -0.24
CA ASP A 41 34.66 7.13 1.09
C ASP A 41 34.68 6.00 2.16
N GLY A 42 34.41 4.75 1.77
CA GLY A 42 34.38 3.57 2.63
C GLY A 42 33.07 3.39 3.43
N ARG A 43 32.16 4.36 3.41
CA ARG A 43 30.87 4.25 4.12
C ARG A 43 29.94 3.27 3.44
N VAL A 44 29.26 2.45 4.24
CA VAL A 44 28.25 1.51 3.74
C VAL A 44 26.87 2.15 3.84
N VAL A 45 26.08 2.03 2.77
CA VAL A 45 24.72 2.50 2.70
C VAL A 45 23.77 1.36 2.29
N GLU A 46 22.56 1.44 2.77
CA GLU A 46 21.47 0.50 2.43
C GLU A 46 20.47 1.19 1.52
N PHE A 47 20.23 0.60 0.35
CA PHE A 47 19.10 0.91 -0.52
C PHE A 47 17.91 0.00 -0.17
N SER A 48 16.71 0.54 -0.29
CA SER A 48 15.47 -0.21 -0.09
C SER A 48 14.40 0.29 -1.06
N SER A 49 13.68 -0.61 -1.74
CA SER A 49 12.65 -0.30 -2.73
C SER A 49 11.60 0.67 -2.15
N ARG A 50 11.12 0.40 -0.95
CA ARG A 50 10.12 1.25 -0.28
C ARG A 50 10.64 2.68 0.00
N ARG A 51 11.90 2.82 0.44
CA ARG A 51 12.50 4.14 0.67
C ARG A 51 12.70 4.89 -0.64
N GLN A 52 13.18 4.19 -1.66
CA GLN A 52 13.39 4.76 -2.99
C GLN A 52 12.08 5.26 -3.60
N ARG A 53 11.00 4.48 -3.54
CA ARG A 53 9.67 4.89 -4.00
C ARG A 53 9.19 6.18 -3.33
N LYS A 54 9.55 6.40 -2.07
CA LYS A 54 9.18 7.59 -1.29
C LYS A 54 10.17 8.76 -1.44
N GLY A 55 11.20 8.63 -2.27
CA GLY A 55 12.21 9.66 -2.47
C GLY A 55 13.13 9.89 -1.26
N LEU A 56 13.26 8.89 -0.35
CA LEU A 56 14.04 9.02 0.89
C LEU A 56 15.52 8.70 0.74
N GLY A 57 15.94 8.21 -0.44
CA GLY A 57 17.31 7.82 -0.72
C GLY A 57 17.86 6.70 0.17
N PRO A 58 19.13 6.31 -0.02
CA PRO A 58 19.80 5.28 0.77
C PRO A 58 19.98 5.69 2.23
N ARG A 59 20.01 4.70 3.13
CA ARG A 59 20.26 4.89 4.56
C ARG A 59 21.70 4.54 4.88
N PRO A 60 22.47 5.38 5.62
CA PRO A 60 23.77 4.98 6.15
C PRO A 60 23.59 3.78 7.09
N VAL A 61 24.41 2.75 6.90
CA VAL A 61 24.57 1.66 7.85
C VAL A 61 25.65 2.11 8.82
N ALA A 62 25.33 2.18 10.13
CA ALA A 62 26.36 2.47 11.14
C ALA A 62 27.47 1.42 11.01
N ALA A 63 28.73 1.88 10.98
CA ALA A 63 29.85 0.98 11.13
C ALA A 63 29.66 0.16 12.42
N ALA A 64 30.19 -1.05 12.45
CA ALA A 64 29.97 -2.06 13.49
C ALA A 64 30.42 -1.66 14.91
N ASP A 65 30.60 -0.40 15.18
CA ASP A 65 30.93 0.18 16.48
C ASP A 65 29.64 0.38 17.30
N GLY A 66 29.11 -0.74 17.76
CA GLY A 66 28.38 -1.00 19.00
C GLY A 66 27.30 -0.05 19.55
N HIS A 67 26.94 1.05 18.89
CA HIS A 67 25.86 1.91 19.35
C HIS A 67 24.73 1.98 18.33
N PRO A 68 23.54 1.47 18.65
CA PRO A 68 22.36 1.75 17.82
C PRO A 68 22.12 3.26 17.84
N PRO A 69 21.87 3.92 16.69
CA PRO A 69 21.47 5.31 16.70
C PRO A 69 20.23 5.42 17.59
N GLY A 70 20.32 6.27 18.60
CA GLY A 70 19.40 6.37 19.73
C GLY A 70 17.92 6.19 19.36
N ALA A 71 17.37 5.09 19.82
CA ALA A 71 15.99 4.64 19.59
C ALA A 71 14.96 5.47 20.40
N GLY A 72 15.22 6.74 20.65
CA GLY A 72 14.46 7.41 21.70
C GLY A 72 13.71 8.70 21.37
N THR A 73 13.86 9.37 20.21
CA THR A 73 13.27 10.72 20.15
C THR A 73 12.60 11.17 18.84
N PRO A 74 12.90 10.66 17.64
CA PRO A 74 12.26 11.18 16.44
C PRO A 74 10.79 10.75 16.29
N ALA A 75 10.42 9.55 16.72
CA ALA A 75 9.05 9.04 16.57
C ALA A 75 8.00 9.83 17.37
N ARG A 76 8.35 10.31 18.56
CA ARG A 76 7.42 11.10 19.42
C ARG A 76 7.21 12.52 18.89
N ARG A 77 8.24 13.16 18.33
CA ARG A 77 8.11 14.47 17.66
C ARG A 77 7.38 14.36 16.32
N ALA A 78 7.67 13.32 15.52
CA ALA A 78 6.98 13.04 14.28
C ALA A 78 5.48 12.77 14.49
N ARG A 79 5.10 12.09 15.59
CA ARG A 79 3.70 11.80 15.94
C ARG A 79 2.88 13.07 16.18
N ARG A 80 3.46 14.14 16.73
CA ARG A 80 2.80 15.45 16.89
C ARG A 80 2.71 16.26 15.59
N ARG A 81 3.61 16.01 14.62
CA ARG A 81 3.64 16.69 13.32
C ARG A 81 2.89 15.96 12.22
N ALA A 82 2.43 14.75 12.46
CA ALA A 82 1.77 13.88 11.47
C ALA A 82 0.43 14.41 10.93
N VAL A 83 -0.12 15.47 11.53
CA VAL A 83 -1.31 16.18 11.03
C VAL A 83 -0.93 17.41 10.21
N ARG A 84 0.36 17.58 9.86
CA ARG A 84 0.81 18.78 9.15
C ARG A 84 0.22 18.79 7.75
N TRP A 85 -0.43 19.88 7.42
CA TRP A 85 -0.88 20.19 6.06
C TRP A 85 0.31 20.21 5.11
N ALA A 86 0.42 19.24 4.20
CA ALA A 86 1.53 19.10 3.27
C ALA A 86 1.06 18.75 1.85
N PRO A 87 0.17 19.53 1.22
CA PRO A 87 -0.45 19.23 -0.08
C PRO A 87 0.56 19.25 -1.24
N ARG A 88 1.79 19.69 -1.01
CA ARG A 88 2.89 19.62 -2.01
C ARG A 88 3.48 18.22 -2.14
N LEU A 89 3.22 17.34 -1.18
CA LEU A 89 3.72 15.96 -1.18
C LEU A 89 2.67 15.00 -1.74
N LEU A 90 3.01 14.26 -2.79
CA LEU A 90 2.12 13.26 -3.39
C LEU A 90 1.66 12.21 -2.36
N GLY A 91 2.56 11.76 -1.48
CA GLY A 91 2.25 10.81 -0.43
C GLY A 91 1.21 11.33 0.59
N TRP A 92 1.09 12.65 0.78
CA TRP A 92 0.04 13.25 1.60
C TRP A 92 -1.34 13.03 0.96
N TRP A 93 -1.48 13.30 -0.33
CA TRP A 93 -2.73 13.07 -1.06
C TRP A 93 -3.11 11.60 -1.08
N ILE A 94 -2.16 10.69 -1.30
CA ILE A 94 -2.40 9.24 -1.22
C ILE A 94 -3.01 8.89 0.14
N ALA A 95 -2.41 9.33 1.23
CA ALA A 95 -2.89 9.04 2.57
C ALA A 95 -4.28 9.63 2.85
N VAL A 96 -4.51 10.90 2.49
CA VAL A 96 -5.79 11.58 2.72
C VAL A 96 -6.92 10.92 1.92
N LEU A 97 -6.69 10.62 0.63
CA LEU A 97 -7.71 9.98 -0.21
C LEU A 97 -8.05 8.57 0.28
N PHE A 98 -7.05 7.77 0.71
CA PHE A 98 -7.32 6.49 1.36
C PHE A 98 -8.09 6.65 2.66
N MET A 99 -7.79 7.65 3.49
CA MET A 99 -8.53 7.91 4.72
C MET A 99 -9.98 8.29 4.44
N ILE A 100 -10.25 9.16 3.46
CA ILE A 100 -11.62 9.55 3.09
C ILE A 100 -12.38 8.33 2.57
N GLY A 101 -11.80 7.59 1.62
CA GLY A 101 -12.42 6.36 1.10
C GLY A 101 -12.72 5.35 2.20
N SER A 102 -11.76 5.11 3.10
CA SER A 102 -11.94 4.22 4.25
C SER A 102 -13.04 4.70 5.20
N ALA A 103 -13.13 6.00 5.45
CA ALA A 103 -14.18 6.57 6.29
C ALA A 103 -15.57 6.39 5.66
N CYS A 104 -15.70 6.53 4.33
CA CYS A 104 -16.93 6.24 3.62
C CYS A 104 -17.35 4.75 3.78
N PHE A 105 -16.40 3.82 3.55
CA PHE A 105 -16.68 2.39 3.70
C PHE A 105 -17.02 2.03 5.15
N ALA A 106 -16.25 2.52 6.13
CA ALA A 106 -16.54 2.28 7.53
C ALA A 106 -17.89 2.88 7.92
N GLY A 107 -18.18 4.12 7.52
CA GLY A 107 -19.44 4.80 7.82
C GLY A 107 -20.66 4.06 7.26
N ALA A 108 -20.60 3.62 5.99
CA ALA A 108 -21.70 2.90 5.36
C ALA A 108 -21.88 1.45 5.89
N ALA A 109 -20.80 0.84 6.41
CA ALA A 109 -20.81 -0.52 6.94
C ALA A 109 -21.00 -0.58 8.47
N VAL A 110 -21.33 0.52 9.14
CA VAL A 110 -21.60 0.52 10.60
C VAL A 110 -22.66 -0.53 10.92
N PRO A 111 -22.38 -1.47 11.85
CA PRO A 111 -23.34 -2.50 12.23
C PRO A 111 -24.68 -1.89 12.66
N GLY A 112 -25.76 -2.42 12.09
CA GLY A 112 -27.12 -1.93 12.35
C GLY A 112 -27.55 -0.72 11.52
N LEU A 113 -26.67 0.02 10.87
CA LEU A 113 -27.02 1.19 10.07
C LEU A 113 -27.92 0.81 8.88
N ALA A 114 -27.71 -0.34 8.26
CA ALA A 114 -28.52 -0.83 7.16
C ALA A 114 -30.00 -1.12 7.54
N LEU A 115 -30.32 -1.15 8.83
CA LEU A 115 -31.71 -1.32 9.32
C LEU A 115 -32.50 0.00 9.33
N VAL A 116 -31.79 1.14 9.36
CA VAL A 116 -32.40 2.47 9.53
C VAL A 116 -32.10 3.43 8.38
N ALA A 117 -31.03 3.23 7.65
CA ALA A 117 -30.65 4.09 6.53
C ALA A 117 -31.12 3.52 5.18
N PRO A 118 -31.58 4.38 4.23
CA PRO A 118 -31.95 3.95 2.90
C PRO A 118 -30.79 3.27 2.17
N ALA A 119 -31.02 2.14 1.53
CA ALA A 119 -30.01 1.39 0.79
C ALA A 119 -29.33 2.22 -0.32
N SER A 120 -30.10 3.13 -0.96
CA SER A 120 -29.58 4.06 -1.97
C SER A 120 -28.53 5.03 -1.41
N VAL A 121 -28.73 5.52 -0.18
CA VAL A 121 -27.79 6.40 0.50
C VAL A 121 -26.52 5.64 0.83
N LEU A 122 -26.62 4.46 1.43
CA LEU A 122 -25.47 3.61 1.77
C LEU A 122 -24.70 3.23 0.51
N GLY A 123 -25.38 2.82 -0.57
CA GLY A 123 -24.78 2.52 -1.86
C GLY A 123 -24.02 3.71 -2.44
N ALA A 124 -24.60 4.93 -2.39
CA ALA A 124 -23.94 6.14 -2.85
C ALA A 124 -22.66 6.45 -2.03
N VAL A 125 -22.69 6.23 -0.71
CA VAL A 125 -21.51 6.42 0.15
C VAL A 125 -20.42 5.39 -0.18
N PHE A 126 -20.79 4.11 -0.38
CA PHE A 126 -19.82 3.07 -0.81
C PHE A 126 -19.21 3.41 -2.17
N PHE A 127 -20.03 3.82 -3.16
CA PHE A 127 -19.52 4.19 -4.48
C PHE A 127 -18.60 5.41 -4.39
N THR A 128 -18.97 6.45 -3.67
CA THR A 128 -18.10 7.62 -3.44
C THR A 128 -16.79 7.22 -2.79
N GLY A 129 -16.83 6.37 -1.78
CA GLY A 129 -15.63 5.82 -1.13
C GLY A 129 -14.72 5.06 -2.09
N SER A 130 -15.30 4.26 -3.00
CA SER A 130 -14.53 3.50 -3.99
C SER A 130 -13.80 4.39 -4.99
N LEU A 131 -14.37 5.54 -5.37
CA LEU A 131 -13.70 6.53 -6.23
C LEU A 131 -12.49 7.15 -5.52
N PHE A 132 -12.60 7.46 -4.23
CA PHE A 132 -11.45 7.93 -3.43
C PHE A 132 -10.36 6.87 -3.32
N PHE A 133 -10.71 5.61 -3.11
CA PHE A 133 -9.75 4.49 -3.11
C PHE A 133 -9.03 4.36 -4.44
N THR A 134 -9.75 4.44 -5.56
CA THR A 134 -9.16 4.35 -6.90
C THR A 134 -8.22 5.51 -7.17
N SER A 135 -8.62 6.73 -6.81
CA SER A 135 -7.77 7.91 -6.94
C SER A 135 -6.48 7.77 -6.13
N ALA A 136 -6.57 7.30 -4.88
CA ALA A 136 -5.41 7.05 -4.01
C ALA A 136 -4.49 5.96 -4.59
N ALA A 137 -5.06 4.84 -5.04
CA ALA A 137 -4.32 3.72 -5.63
C ALA A 137 -3.62 4.12 -6.94
N TYR A 138 -4.28 4.92 -7.78
CA TYR A 138 -3.66 5.46 -8.98
C TYR A 138 -2.48 6.39 -8.67
N LEU A 139 -2.64 7.32 -7.72
CA LEU A 139 -1.53 8.17 -7.28
C LEU A 139 -0.38 7.36 -6.67
N GLN A 140 -0.67 6.28 -5.95
CA GLN A 140 0.32 5.37 -5.41
C GLN A 140 1.06 4.60 -6.52
N TYR A 141 0.33 4.15 -7.56
CA TYR A 141 0.92 3.56 -8.74
C TYR A 141 1.83 4.56 -9.48
N VAL A 142 1.36 5.79 -9.73
CA VAL A 142 2.16 6.87 -10.33
C VAL A 142 3.42 7.15 -9.48
N GLN A 143 3.30 7.16 -8.14
CA GLN A 143 4.45 7.32 -7.26
C GLN A 143 5.47 6.19 -7.44
N SER A 144 5.01 4.95 -7.59
CA SER A 144 5.90 3.79 -7.75
C SER A 144 6.67 3.84 -9.08
N ILE A 145 6.02 4.15 -10.20
CA ILE A 145 6.63 4.16 -11.53
C ILE A 145 7.55 5.38 -11.77
N ASN A 146 7.43 6.43 -10.96
CA ASN A 146 8.26 7.63 -11.02
C ASN A 146 9.27 7.72 -9.85
N ALA A 147 9.49 6.62 -9.13
CA ALA A 147 10.50 6.58 -8.07
C ALA A 147 11.90 6.95 -8.63
N ALA A 148 12.64 7.76 -7.91
CA ALA A 148 13.99 8.15 -8.31
C ALA A 148 14.88 6.90 -8.48
N GLY A 149 15.59 6.77 -9.59
CA GLY A 149 16.39 5.60 -9.93
C GLY A 149 15.60 4.44 -10.56
N ALA A 150 14.33 4.65 -10.94
CA ALA A 150 13.60 3.65 -11.72
C ALA A 150 14.22 3.47 -13.11
N PRO A 151 14.29 2.22 -13.63
CA PRO A 151 14.89 1.95 -14.94
C PRO A 151 14.30 2.85 -16.03
N GLY A 152 15.18 3.52 -16.78
CA GLY A 152 14.79 4.49 -17.82
C GLY A 152 14.47 5.89 -17.30
N GLY A 153 15.02 6.28 -16.16
CA GLY A 153 14.83 7.55 -15.46
C GLY A 153 15.16 8.80 -16.28
N ARG A 154 14.30 9.17 -17.23
CA ARG A 154 14.21 10.55 -17.73
C ARG A 154 13.36 11.38 -16.78
N PRO A 155 13.69 12.65 -16.53
CA PRO A 155 12.87 13.56 -15.74
C PRO A 155 11.58 13.89 -16.49
N GLY A 156 10.58 13.03 -16.36
CA GLY A 156 9.24 13.22 -16.94
C GLY A 156 8.23 12.42 -16.13
N ARG A 157 7.11 13.01 -15.75
CA ARG A 157 6.04 12.29 -15.06
C ARG A 157 5.43 11.27 -16.00
N ARG A 158 5.71 9.98 -15.74
CA ARG A 158 5.04 8.87 -16.41
C ARG A 158 3.70 8.63 -15.73
N LEU A 159 2.64 8.51 -16.52
CA LEU A 159 1.30 8.16 -16.04
C LEU A 159 1.06 6.66 -16.07
N LEU A 160 1.76 5.93 -16.96
CA LEU A 160 1.75 4.49 -17.09
C LEU A 160 3.19 4.01 -17.41
N ALA A 161 3.60 2.89 -16.82
CA ALA A 161 4.86 2.23 -17.14
C ALA A 161 4.79 0.74 -16.78
N TRP A 162 5.47 -0.10 -17.56
CA TRP A 162 5.59 -1.53 -17.32
C TRP A 162 6.93 -1.84 -16.67
N GLN A 163 6.90 -2.27 -15.39
CA GLN A 163 8.11 -2.52 -14.58
C GLN A 163 8.00 -3.85 -13.80
N PRO A 164 7.85 -5.00 -14.50
CA PRO A 164 7.53 -6.29 -13.87
C PRO A 164 8.67 -6.86 -12.99
N GLY A 165 9.90 -6.36 -13.09
CA GLY A 165 11.01 -6.72 -12.21
C GLY A 165 10.88 -6.18 -10.79
N ARG A 166 9.88 -5.35 -10.50
CA ARG A 166 9.70 -4.67 -9.22
C ARG A 166 8.47 -5.16 -8.46
N ILE A 167 8.66 -5.60 -7.22
CA ILE A 167 7.56 -6.08 -6.36
C ILE A 167 6.58 -4.96 -6.00
N ASP A 168 7.07 -3.73 -5.77
CA ASP A 168 6.25 -2.57 -5.44
C ASP A 168 5.38 -2.13 -6.62
N TRP A 169 5.85 -2.33 -7.86
CA TRP A 169 5.04 -2.11 -9.05
C TRP A 169 3.86 -3.10 -9.09
N TRP A 170 4.11 -4.39 -8.86
CA TRP A 170 3.05 -5.40 -8.80
C TRP A 170 2.04 -5.11 -7.69
N ALA A 171 2.53 -4.77 -6.49
CA ALA A 171 1.65 -4.42 -5.37
C ALA A 171 0.72 -3.25 -5.73
N CYS A 172 1.25 -2.18 -6.32
CA CYS A 172 0.46 -1.01 -6.70
C CYS A 172 -0.46 -1.28 -7.89
N ALA A 173 -0.01 -2.02 -8.92
CA ALA A 173 -0.82 -2.32 -10.10
C ALA A 173 -1.99 -3.24 -9.77
N ILE A 174 -1.76 -4.29 -8.98
CA ILE A 174 -2.81 -5.23 -8.55
C ILE A 174 -3.79 -4.52 -7.61
N GLN A 175 -3.31 -3.66 -6.68
CA GLN A 175 -4.18 -2.87 -5.82
C GLN A 175 -5.08 -1.94 -6.65
N LEU A 176 -4.51 -1.23 -7.64
CA LEU A 176 -5.28 -0.37 -8.54
C LEU A 176 -6.34 -1.17 -9.32
N ALA A 177 -5.98 -2.34 -9.87
CA ALA A 177 -6.95 -3.23 -10.52
C ALA A 177 -8.08 -3.64 -9.55
N GLY A 178 -7.74 -3.96 -8.30
CA GLY A 178 -8.73 -4.26 -7.26
C GLY A 178 -9.69 -3.12 -6.98
N THR A 179 -9.21 -1.86 -6.96
CA THR A 179 -10.10 -0.69 -6.78
C THR A 179 -11.05 -0.49 -7.96
N VAL A 180 -10.63 -0.81 -9.19
CA VAL A 180 -11.53 -0.75 -10.36
C VAL A 180 -12.66 -1.78 -10.22
N TRP A 181 -12.36 -2.99 -9.75
CA TRP A 181 -13.38 -4.00 -9.47
C TRP A 181 -14.35 -3.56 -8.36
N PHE A 182 -13.86 -2.87 -7.31
CA PHE A 182 -14.75 -2.26 -6.32
C PHE A 182 -15.60 -1.12 -6.87
N ASN A 183 -15.11 -0.33 -7.83
CA ASN A 183 -15.96 0.66 -8.50
C ASN A 183 -17.10 -0.02 -9.27
N ILE A 184 -16.83 -1.12 -9.98
CA ILE A 184 -17.86 -1.89 -10.70
C ILE A 184 -18.89 -2.44 -9.72
N ASN A 185 -18.44 -3.10 -8.66
CA ASN A 185 -19.30 -3.64 -7.60
C ASN A 185 -20.20 -2.55 -7.01
N THR A 186 -19.60 -1.47 -6.48
CA THR A 186 -20.35 -0.42 -5.77
C THR A 186 -21.26 0.37 -6.71
N PHE A 187 -20.90 0.54 -7.97
CA PHE A 187 -21.76 1.15 -8.98
C PHE A 187 -22.95 0.26 -9.33
N ASP A 188 -22.73 -1.04 -9.55
CA ASP A 188 -23.83 -1.97 -9.85
C ASP A 188 -24.73 -2.23 -8.64
N ALA A 189 -24.21 -2.05 -7.41
CA ALA A 189 -25.01 -2.10 -6.19
C ALA A 189 -26.03 -0.93 -6.06
N LEU A 190 -25.90 0.14 -6.84
CA LEU A 190 -26.89 1.22 -6.91
C LEU A 190 -28.14 0.83 -7.71
N ARG A 191 -28.07 -0.25 -8.48
CA ARG A 191 -29.19 -0.69 -9.32
C ARG A 191 -30.24 -1.42 -8.48
N VAL A 192 -31.50 -1.13 -8.74
CA VAL A 192 -32.64 -1.81 -8.14
C VAL A 192 -33.18 -2.91 -9.06
N GLY A 193 -33.86 -3.88 -8.49
CA GLY A 193 -34.56 -4.93 -9.26
C GLY A 193 -33.65 -5.99 -9.89
N LEU A 194 -32.42 -6.13 -9.43
CA LEU A 194 -31.53 -7.20 -9.89
C LEU A 194 -32.00 -8.56 -9.40
N THR A 195 -32.06 -9.54 -10.29
CA THR A 195 -32.26 -10.96 -9.92
C THR A 195 -31.05 -11.45 -9.10
N THR A 196 -31.22 -12.52 -8.31
CA THR A 196 -30.14 -13.14 -7.52
C THR A 196 -28.92 -13.48 -8.38
N ARG A 197 -29.14 -14.02 -9.59
CA ARG A 197 -28.06 -14.29 -10.52
C ARG A 197 -27.31 -13.02 -10.94
N GLN A 198 -28.05 -11.94 -11.22
CA GLN A 198 -27.44 -10.65 -11.58
C GLN A 198 -26.69 -10.03 -10.40
N GLN A 199 -27.22 -10.13 -9.17
CA GLN A 199 -26.50 -9.68 -7.97
C GLN A 199 -25.16 -10.42 -7.82
N ASN A 200 -25.17 -11.75 -7.95
CA ASN A 200 -23.92 -12.52 -7.85
C ASN A 200 -22.92 -12.23 -8.99
N LEU A 201 -23.39 -12.03 -10.22
CA LEU A 201 -22.49 -11.75 -11.35
C LEU A 201 -21.97 -10.31 -11.36
N ARG A 202 -22.78 -9.32 -10.98
CA ARG A 202 -22.44 -7.89 -11.15
C ARG A 202 -21.94 -7.22 -9.87
N ILE A 203 -22.34 -7.74 -8.72
CA ILE A 203 -21.96 -7.19 -7.42
C ILE A 203 -20.97 -8.12 -6.73
N TRP A 204 -21.38 -9.34 -6.43
CA TRP A 204 -20.54 -10.26 -5.67
C TRP A 204 -19.25 -10.69 -6.39
N THR A 205 -19.30 -11.03 -7.69
CA THR A 205 -18.11 -11.47 -8.43
C THR A 205 -17.05 -10.37 -8.51
N PRO A 206 -17.37 -9.10 -8.87
CA PRO A 206 -16.40 -8.01 -8.81
C PRO A 206 -15.86 -7.75 -7.40
N ASP A 207 -16.69 -7.87 -6.36
CA ASP A 207 -16.28 -7.74 -4.96
C ASP A 207 -15.23 -8.80 -4.58
N MET A 208 -15.48 -10.05 -4.94
CA MET A 208 -14.53 -11.15 -4.72
C MET A 208 -13.20 -10.94 -5.44
N ILE A 209 -13.23 -10.54 -6.71
CA ILE A 209 -12.02 -10.27 -7.49
C ILE A 209 -11.25 -9.10 -6.87
N GLY A 210 -11.96 -8.01 -6.53
CA GLY A 210 -11.37 -6.85 -5.87
C GLY A 210 -10.70 -7.22 -4.53
N SER A 211 -11.39 -7.99 -3.70
CA SER A 211 -10.88 -8.46 -2.41
C SER A 211 -9.65 -9.37 -2.57
N ALA A 212 -9.65 -10.26 -3.55
CA ALA A 212 -8.49 -11.10 -3.87
C ALA A 212 -7.29 -10.25 -4.33
N CYS A 213 -7.52 -9.23 -5.17
CA CYS A 213 -6.48 -8.28 -5.57
C CYS A 213 -5.89 -7.54 -4.36
N PHE A 214 -6.73 -7.06 -3.43
CA PHE A 214 -6.26 -6.39 -2.22
C PHE A 214 -5.45 -7.31 -1.33
N LEU A 215 -5.86 -8.57 -1.19
CA LEU A 215 -5.13 -9.56 -0.40
C LEU A 215 -3.73 -9.82 -0.98
N VAL A 216 -3.65 -10.04 -2.30
CA VAL A 216 -2.37 -10.26 -3.01
C VAL A 216 -1.49 -9.01 -2.93
N ALA A 217 -2.04 -7.82 -3.21
CA ALA A 217 -1.29 -6.56 -3.17
C ALA A 217 -0.73 -6.26 -1.77
N SER A 218 -1.53 -6.47 -0.72
CA SER A 218 -1.12 -6.25 0.67
C SER A 218 -0.06 -7.27 1.11
N TRP A 219 -0.15 -8.53 0.66
CA TRP A 219 0.88 -9.52 0.91
C TRP A 219 2.20 -9.16 0.21
N LEU A 220 2.16 -8.72 -1.06
CA LEU A 220 3.35 -8.25 -1.77
C LEU A 220 3.99 -7.03 -1.07
N ALA A 221 3.18 -6.09 -0.58
CA ALA A 221 3.67 -4.94 0.19
C ALA A 221 4.33 -5.36 1.52
N LEU A 222 3.80 -6.38 2.20
CA LEU A 222 4.41 -6.94 3.40
C LEU A 222 5.72 -7.66 3.06
N ALA A 223 5.76 -8.46 2.00
CA ALA A 223 6.94 -9.15 1.53
C ALA A 223 8.06 -8.19 1.13
N GLU A 224 7.71 -7.04 0.52
CA GLU A 224 8.64 -5.94 0.24
C GLU A 224 9.32 -5.42 1.52
N VAL A 225 8.52 -5.13 2.55
CA VAL A 225 9.02 -4.59 3.83
C VAL A 225 9.82 -5.62 4.61
N CYS A 226 9.43 -6.88 4.54
CA CYS A 226 10.12 -7.99 5.18
C CYS A 226 11.42 -8.39 4.46
N HIS A 227 11.63 -7.93 3.23
CA HIS A 227 12.70 -8.42 2.36
C HIS A 227 12.69 -9.96 2.20
N GLY A 228 11.50 -10.56 2.35
CA GLY A 228 11.23 -12.00 2.36
C GLY A 228 9.73 -12.26 2.38
N ARG A 229 9.32 -13.53 2.48
CA ARG A 229 7.90 -13.89 2.43
C ARG A 229 7.12 -13.42 3.65
N TRP A 230 7.76 -13.37 4.82
CA TRP A 230 7.13 -13.04 6.10
C TRP A 230 8.16 -12.58 7.13
N CYS A 231 7.79 -11.62 7.97
CA CYS A 231 8.56 -11.21 9.14
C CYS A 231 7.65 -10.53 10.17
N VAL A 232 8.14 -10.38 11.39
CA VAL A 232 7.52 -9.55 12.42
C VAL A 232 8.54 -8.52 12.89
N ARG A 233 8.24 -7.23 12.66
CA ARG A 233 9.10 -6.09 13.04
C ARG A 233 8.32 -5.11 13.89
N ARG A 234 8.10 -5.47 15.17
CA ARG A 234 7.38 -4.60 16.13
C ARG A 234 8.13 -3.28 16.29
N GLY A 235 7.39 -2.16 16.19
CA GLY A 235 7.97 -0.82 16.28
C GLY A 235 8.41 -0.20 14.94
N ASP A 236 8.46 -0.98 13.86
CA ASP A 236 8.68 -0.45 12.50
C ASP A 236 7.34 0.04 11.92
N VAL A 237 7.26 1.34 11.61
CA VAL A 237 6.06 1.97 11.06
C VAL A 237 5.73 1.40 9.68
N SER A 238 6.74 1.15 8.84
CA SER A 238 6.55 0.58 7.51
C SER A 238 5.95 -0.82 7.57
N TRP A 239 6.43 -1.64 8.51
CA TRP A 239 5.87 -2.97 8.77
C TRP A 239 4.44 -2.87 9.31
N SER A 240 4.19 -1.95 10.26
CA SER A 240 2.85 -1.76 10.84
C SER A 240 1.83 -1.36 9.78
N ILE A 241 2.19 -0.49 8.82
CA ILE A 241 1.33 -0.11 7.69
C ILE A 241 1.00 -1.35 6.83
N ALA A 242 2.02 -2.13 6.45
CA ALA A 242 1.81 -3.29 5.60
C ALA A 242 0.99 -4.38 6.31
N ALA A 243 1.27 -4.64 7.58
CA ALA A 243 0.56 -5.65 8.38
C ALA A 243 -0.91 -5.29 8.61
N ILE A 244 -1.21 -4.02 8.95
CA ILE A 244 -2.60 -3.59 9.17
C ILE A 244 -3.39 -3.56 7.86
N ASN A 245 -2.77 -3.20 6.73
CA ASN A 245 -3.41 -3.28 5.43
C ASN A 245 -3.70 -4.72 5.00
N LEU A 246 -2.78 -5.65 5.28
CA LEU A 246 -3.01 -7.08 5.04
C LEU A 246 -4.17 -7.60 5.90
N LEU A 247 -4.22 -7.22 7.17
CA LEU A 247 -5.34 -7.57 8.05
C LEU A 247 -6.67 -7.01 7.52
N GLY A 248 -6.67 -5.76 7.05
CA GLY A 248 -7.84 -5.14 6.41
C GLY A 248 -8.29 -5.89 5.16
N SER A 249 -7.33 -6.36 4.34
CA SER A 249 -7.61 -7.17 3.15
C SER A 249 -8.21 -8.53 3.51
N VAL A 250 -7.77 -9.15 4.62
CA VAL A 250 -8.38 -10.39 5.13
C VAL A 250 -9.84 -10.14 5.54
N PHE A 251 -10.13 -9.05 6.25
CA PHE A 251 -11.50 -8.70 6.61
C PHE A 251 -12.38 -8.44 5.38
N PHE A 252 -11.88 -7.75 4.36
CA PHE A 252 -12.60 -7.56 3.10
C PHE A 252 -12.83 -8.89 2.38
N GLY A 253 -11.86 -9.79 2.36
CA GLY A 253 -12.03 -11.13 1.79
C GLY A 253 -13.12 -11.94 2.50
N LEU A 254 -13.16 -11.91 3.84
CA LEU A 254 -14.20 -12.56 4.63
C LEU A 254 -15.56 -11.91 4.39
N ALA A 255 -15.63 -10.58 4.29
CA ALA A 255 -16.83 -9.84 3.97
C ALA A 255 -17.37 -10.23 2.59
N ALA A 256 -16.50 -10.27 1.58
CA ALA A 256 -16.87 -10.67 0.22
C ALA A 256 -17.38 -12.11 0.15
N LEU A 257 -16.76 -13.07 0.84
CA LEU A 257 -17.27 -14.44 0.95
C LEU A 257 -18.68 -14.46 1.54
N ALA A 258 -18.93 -13.68 2.60
CA ALA A 258 -20.21 -13.62 3.30
C ALA A 258 -21.31 -12.87 2.53
N ALA A 259 -20.93 -12.05 1.54
CA ALA A 259 -21.85 -11.27 0.70
C ALA A 259 -22.44 -12.07 -0.47
N PHE A 260 -22.10 -13.36 -0.63
CA PHE A 260 -22.74 -14.22 -1.64
C PHE A 260 -24.24 -14.32 -1.41
N VAL A 261 -25.04 -14.08 -2.45
CA VAL A 261 -26.50 -14.19 -2.40
C VAL A 261 -26.93 -15.62 -2.72
N ARG A 262 -27.60 -16.26 -1.78
CA ARG A 262 -28.06 -17.65 -1.93
C ARG A 262 -29.19 -17.74 -2.96
N PRO A 263 -29.07 -18.58 -4.01
CA PRO A 263 -30.08 -18.69 -5.03
C PRO A 263 -31.47 -19.18 -4.48
N ALA A 264 -31.44 -19.97 -3.41
CA ALA A 264 -32.66 -20.57 -2.85
C ALA A 264 -33.50 -19.57 -2.04
N THR A 265 -32.88 -18.60 -1.35
CA THR A 265 -33.58 -17.68 -0.44
C THR A 265 -33.53 -16.23 -0.89
N GLY A 266 -32.57 -15.87 -1.73
CA GLY A 266 -32.31 -14.47 -2.09
C GLY A 266 -31.58 -13.69 -1.01
N ASP A 267 -31.16 -14.33 0.11
CA ASP A 267 -30.46 -13.69 1.21
C ASP A 267 -28.95 -13.82 1.05
N LEU A 268 -28.20 -12.89 1.68
CA LEU A 268 -26.76 -13.01 1.83
C LEU A 268 -26.39 -14.25 2.63
N LEU A 269 -25.21 -14.83 2.36
CA LEU A 269 -24.68 -15.93 3.17
C LEU A 269 -24.63 -15.53 4.66
N SER A 270 -24.14 -14.31 4.97
CA SER A 270 -24.20 -13.69 6.30
C SER A 270 -24.08 -12.17 6.19
N ALA A 271 -25.16 -11.45 6.38
CA ALA A 271 -25.16 -9.99 6.37
C ALA A 271 -24.29 -9.39 7.49
N SER A 272 -24.26 -10.03 8.67
CA SER A 272 -23.47 -9.57 9.80
C SER A 272 -21.96 -9.67 9.53
N ILE A 273 -21.50 -10.77 8.93
CA ILE A 273 -20.08 -10.95 8.56
C ILE A 273 -19.72 -10.03 7.38
N ALA A 274 -20.62 -9.88 6.39
CA ALA A 274 -20.38 -8.98 5.25
C ALA A 274 -20.19 -7.54 5.73
N ASN A 275 -21.11 -7.00 6.52
CA ASN A 275 -21.00 -5.63 7.02
C ASN A 275 -19.90 -5.47 8.07
N GLY A 276 -19.79 -6.39 9.03
CA GLY A 276 -18.75 -6.34 10.07
C GLY A 276 -17.33 -6.46 9.50
N GLY A 277 -17.14 -7.35 8.53
CA GLY A 277 -15.85 -7.51 7.84
C GLY A 277 -15.49 -6.26 7.03
N THR A 278 -16.47 -5.69 6.30
CA THR A 278 -16.25 -4.41 5.57
C THR A 278 -15.90 -3.28 6.53
N PHE A 279 -16.60 -3.15 7.65
CA PHE A 279 -16.35 -2.15 8.68
C PHE A 279 -14.92 -2.27 9.25
N LEU A 280 -14.55 -3.45 9.74
CA LEU A 280 -13.23 -3.72 10.32
C LEU A 280 -12.10 -3.55 9.29
N GLY A 281 -12.32 -4.03 8.08
CA GLY A 281 -11.37 -3.86 6.98
C GLY A 281 -11.13 -2.38 6.65
N ALA A 282 -12.20 -1.60 6.57
CA ALA A 282 -12.12 -0.16 6.33
C ALA A 282 -11.40 0.58 7.47
N LEU A 283 -11.64 0.20 8.73
CA LEU A 283 -10.87 0.76 9.86
C LEU A 283 -9.38 0.43 9.77
N CYS A 284 -9.01 -0.78 9.37
CA CYS A 284 -7.62 -1.14 9.15
C CYS A 284 -6.97 -0.26 8.07
N PHE A 285 -7.61 -0.07 6.93
CA PHE A 285 -7.09 0.79 5.86
C PHE A 285 -7.03 2.27 6.29
N PHE A 286 -8.00 2.75 7.06
CA PHE A 286 -7.96 4.10 7.63
C PHE A 286 -6.72 4.30 8.52
N TRP A 287 -6.47 3.37 9.44
CA TRP A 287 -5.31 3.43 10.32
C TRP A 287 -3.99 3.24 9.57
N GLY A 288 -3.95 2.37 8.56
CA GLY A 288 -2.80 2.23 7.66
C GLY A 288 -2.46 3.54 6.95
N ALA A 289 -3.46 4.21 6.39
CA ALA A 289 -3.31 5.52 5.75
C ALA A 289 -2.89 6.61 6.74
N ARG A 290 -3.42 6.59 7.98
CA ARG A 290 -3.00 7.48 9.06
C ARG A 290 -1.53 7.29 9.44
N LEU A 291 -1.06 6.04 9.51
CA LEU A 291 0.35 5.73 9.76
C LEU A 291 1.25 6.18 8.61
N LEU A 292 0.76 6.19 7.37
CA LEU A 292 1.50 6.71 6.22
C LEU A 292 1.83 8.21 6.38
N LEU A 293 0.93 9.02 6.97
CA LEU A 293 1.21 10.43 7.29
C LEU A 293 2.35 10.56 8.33
N ILE A 294 2.38 9.64 9.31
CA ILE A 294 3.45 9.61 10.33
C ILE A 294 4.80 9.26 9.69
N GLU A 295 4.81 8.29 8.79
CA GLU A 295 6.00 7.87 8.06
C GLU A 295 6.57 9.01 7.20
N LEU A 296 5.71 9.78 6.52
CA LEU A 296 6.11 10.95 5.72
C LEU A 296 6.70 12.07 6.59
N ALA A 297 6.11 12.34 7.76
CA ALA A 297 6.61 13.36 8.67
C ALA A 297 8.00 13.01 9.22
N SER A 298 8.23 11.74 9.59
CA SER A 298 9.55 11.29 10.06
C SER A 298 10.63 11.34 8.98
N ALA A 299 10.26 11.13 7.73
CA ALA A 299 11.14 11.24 6.59
C ALA A 299 11.61 12.69 6.33
N ALA A 300 10.69 13.65 6.42
CA ALA A 300 10.99 15.07 6.24
C ALA A 300 11.92 15.60 7.35
N ASP A 301 11.73 15.16 8.60
CA ASP A 301 12.62 15.56 9.71
C ASP A 301 14.04 15.01 9.52
N THR A 302 14.20 13.78 8.99
CA THR A 302 15.51 13.19 8.70
C THR A 302 16.23 13.91 7.55
N ALA A 303 15.51 14.42 6.56
CA ALA A 303 16.07 15.18 5.45
C ALA A 303 16.55 16.58 5.92
N ALA A 304 15.79 17.24 6.77
CA ALA A 304 16.12 18.57 7.32
C ALA A 304 17.36 18.55 8.22
N THR A 305 17.58 17.48 8.99
CA THR A 305 18.79 17.32 9.85
C THR A 305 20.06 16.95 9.09
N ARG A 306 19.98 16.63 7.80
CA ARG A 306 21.13 16.32 6.93
C ARG A 306 21.58 17.48 6.06
N GLY A 307 20.79 18.53 5.93
CA GLY A 307 21.07 19.71 5.11
C GLY A 307 21.54 20.93 5.92
N GLY A 308 21.63 20.84 7.23
CA GLY A 308 22.22 21.79 8.14
C GLY A 308 23.47 21.22 8.82
#